data_3a0ebc4401536a93a8ad7306b8a3804f
#
_entry.id   3a0ebc4401536a93a8ad7306b8a3804f
#
_cell.length_a   1.000
_cell.length_b   1.000
_cell.length_c   1.000
_cell.angle_alpha   90.00
_cell.angle_beta   90.00
_cell.angle_gamma   90.00
#
_symmetry.space_group_name_H-M   'P 1'
#
loop_
_entity.id
_entity.type
_entity.pdbx_description
1 polymer ?
#
loop_
_entity_poly.entity_id
_entity_poly.type
_entity_poly.pdbx_seq_one_letter_code
_entity_poly.pdbx_strand_id
1 'polypeptide(L)'
;MMTVKLGEHSPRVVLIQILLNRAGASPLLKVDGRFGPKTYNAVVRFQRTPGFGLRVSGTVDPATWKRLPRGNNTQIVDVVDVGDPDIGGAAVRDFQAAGGDPIELGLMCNGVGQMVTTVSGRAAAHSMGLLRIIGHGNLGRWLTVSVGDVVDSPPAWQKVLASEDHSYVSADNFEKLASVLAGLKPRFAPYGSAEHGGCSLGSREKTRGLLRKLANLWNVPVTVGIHVQYSNLHFNGPTFTAFPNSGTLESWSQQFRTASF
;
A
#
# COMPACT_ATOMS: atom_id res chain seq x y z
N MET A 1 6.57 -0.13 -8.42
CA MET A 1 6.60 0.94 -7.39
C MET A 1 5.88 2.16 -7.90
N MET A 2 5.08 2.79 -7.06
CA MET A 2 4.23 3.90 -7.45
C MET A 2 4.98 5.22 -7.60
N THR A 3 4.58 6.03 -8.59
CA THR A 3 5.10 7.38 -8.81
C THR A 3 4.51 8.35 -7.79
N VAL A 4 5.35 9.19 -7.17
CA VAL A 4 4.97 10.23 -6.21
C VAL A 4 5.56 11.56 -6.62
N LYS A 5 4.76 12.63 -6.61
CA LYS A 5 5.12 13.92 -7.19
C LYS A 5 4.68 15.12 -6.35
N LEU A 6 5.18 16.28 -6.72
CA LEU A 6 4.80 17.56 -6.11
C LEU A 6 3.28 17.73 -6.01
N GLY A 7 2.83 18.16 -4.84
CA GLY A 7 1.41 18.36 -4.50
C GLY A 7 0.75 17.16 -3.84
N GLU A 8 1.38 15.99 -3.80
CA GLU A 8 0.82 14.82 -3.14
C GLU A 8 0.88 14.95 -1.61
N HIS A 9 -0.21 14.54 -0.95
CA HIS A 9 -0.33 14.48 0.51
C HIS A 9 -0.78 13.08 0.90
N SER A 10 0.15 12.29 1.47
CA SER A 10 -0.15 10.88 1.76
C SER A 10 0.82 10.26 2.77
N PRO A 11 0.46 9.13 3.39
CA PRO A 11 1.40 8.34 4.21
C PRO A 11 2.65 7.90 3.44
N ARG A 12 2.52 7.68 2.14
CA ARG A 12 3.65 7.34 1.26
C ARG A 12 4.69 8.46 1.19
N VAL A 13 4.25 9.72 1.21
CA VAL A 13 5.17 10.86 1.27
C VAL A 13 5.93 10.90 2.59
N VAL A 14 5.32 10.51 3.71
CA VAL A 14 6.03 10.35 5.00
C VAL A 14 7.19 9.38 4.83
N LEU A 15 6.94 8.21 4.24
CA LEU A 15 8.00 7.23 3.97
C LEU A 15 9.12 7.81 3.10
N ILE A 16 8.78 8.52 2.02
CA ILE A 16 9.77 9.18 1.14
C ILE A 16 10.62 10.20 1.91
N GLN A 17 10.00 11.05 2.73
CA GLN A 17 10.71 12.05 3.52
C GLN A 17 11.68 11.40 4.51
N ILE A 18 11.29 10.30 5.15
CA ILE A 18 12.17 9.51 6.03
C ILE A 18 13.36 8.97 5.24
N LEU A 19 13.11 8.36 4.08
CA LEU A 19 14.16 7.77 3.26
C LEU A 19 15.12 8.82 2.67
N LEU A 20 14.62 9.99 2.29
CA LEU A 20 15.45 11.11 1.84
C LEU A 20 16.30 11.66 2.97
N ASN A 21 15.77 11.76 4.19
CA ASN A 21 16.54 12.17 5.37
C ASN A 21 17.66 11.17 5.66
N ARG A 22 17.39 9.87 5.59
CA ARG A 22 18.43 8.82 5.66
C ARG A 22 19.47 8.92 4.55
N ALA A 23 19.06 9.39 3.37
CA ALA A 23 19.96 9.65 2.25
C ALA A 23 20.81 10.92 2.42
N GLY A 24 20.70 11.62 3.56
CA GLY A 24 21.44 12.84 3.83
C GLY A 24 20.79 14.10 3.25
N ALA A 25 19.47 14.18 3.18
CA ALA A 25 18.80 15.42 2.76
C ALA A 25 19.24 16.61 3.62
N SER A 26 19.69 17.68 2.95
CA SER A 26 20.15 18.92 3.61
C SER A 26 19.46 20.14 2.97
N PRO A 27 18.70 20.96 3.74
CA PRO A 27 18.35 20.70 5.13
C PRO A 27 17.49 19.45 5.31
N LEU A 28 17.44 18.90 6.52
CA LEU A 28 16.54 17.79 6.84
C LEU A 28 15.09 18.16 6.53
N LEU A 29 14.38 17.22 5.95
CA LEU A 29 12.96 17.37 5.66
C LEU A 29 12.13 17.22 6.94
N LYS A 30 11.13 18.08 7.10
CA LYS A 30 10.05 17.85 8.03
C LYS A 30 9.23 16.66 7.52
N VAL A 31 9.08 15.64 8.34
CA VAL A 31 8.27 14.45 8.01
C VAL A 31 6.80 14.79 8.31
N ASP A 32 6.10 15.29 7.32
CA ASP A 32 4.70 15.77 7.44
C ASP A 32 3.74 15.17 6.40
N GLY A 33 4.26 14.31 5.52
CA GLY A 33 3.47 13.67 4.47
C GLY A 33 3.04 14.61 3.34
N ARG A 34 3.64 15.80 3.23
CA ARG A 34 3.36 16.78 2.17
C ARG A 34 4.52 16.85 1.20
N PHE A 35 4.29 16.46 -0.04
CA PHE A 35 5.29 16.62 -1.10
C PHE A 35 5.30 18.07 -1.60
N GLY A 36 5.87 18.95 -0.77
CA GLY A 36 6.03 20.37 -1.08
C GLY A 36 7.36 20.67 -1.79
N PRO A 37 7.66 21.97 -2.05
CA PRO A 37 8.89 22.38 -2.74
C PRO A 37 10.18 21.88 -2.06
N LYS A 38 10.21 21.78 -0.74
CA LYS A 38 11.38 21.26 -0.01
C LYS A 38 11.62 19.78 -0.30
N THR A 39 10.56 18.95 -0.30
CA THR A 39 10.64 17.53 -0.65
C THR A 39 11.02 17.38 -2.13
N TYR A 40 10.43 18.16 -3.02
CA TYR A 40 10.79 18.18 -4.45
C TYR A 40 12.29 18.45 -4.64
N ASN A 41 12.81 19.50 -4.02
CA ASN A 41 14.23 19.86 -4.12
C ASN A 41 15.14 18.77 -3.55
N ALA A 42 14.74 18.10 -2.47
CA ALA A 42 15.48 16.97 -1.92
C ALA A 42 15.52 15.78 -2.90
N VAL A 43 14.40 15.47 -3.56
CA VAL A 43 14.33 14.44 -4.61
C VAL A 43 15.24 14.80 -5.77
N VAL A 44 15.20 16.04 -6.27
CA VAL A 44 16.09 16.52 -7.35
C VAL A 44 17.56 16.35 -6.98
N ARG A 45 17.96 16.72 -5.76
CA ARG A 45 19.36 16.53 -5.29
C ARG A 45 19.73 15.07 -5.22
N PHE A 46 18.85 14.23 -4.66
CA PHE A 46 19.07 12.79 -4.58
C PHE A 46 19.24 12.18 -5.98
N GLN A 47 18.38 12.57 -6.93
CA GLN A 47 18.47 12.08 -8.32
C GLN A 47 19.76 12.51 -9.04
N ARG A 48 20.38 13.63 -8.62
CA ARG A 48 21.65 14.13 -9.15
C ARG A 48 22.88 13.42 -8.54
N THR A 49 22.70 12.51 -7.59
CA THR A 49 23.82 11.79 -6.99
C THR A 49 24.62 11.06 -8.07
N PRO A 50 25.94 11.29 -8.18
CA PRO A 50 26.77 10.62 -9.18
C PRO A 50 26.68 9.10 -9.08
N GLY A 51 26.63 8.42 -10.22
CA GLY A 51 26.56 6.95 -10.28
C GLY A 51 25.14 6.36 -10.09
N PHE A 52 24.12 7.15 -9.79
CA PHE A 52 22.76 6.62 -9.67
C PHE A 52 22.07 6.40 -11.03
N GLY A 53 22.44 7.17 -12.07
CA GLY A 53 21.85 7.07 -13.41
C GLY A 53 20.35 7.39 -13.45
N LEU A 54 19.87 8.25 -12.53
CA LEU A 54 18.47 8.59 -12.42
C LEU A 54 18.12 9.79 -13.32
N ARG A 55 16.90 9.76 -13.86
CA ARG A 55 16.31 10.96 -14.48
C ARG A 55 16.04 12.01 -13.43
N VAL A 56 16.55 13.21 -13.61
CA VAL A 56 16.29 14.35 -12.70
C VAL A 56 14.96 14.99 -13.04
N SER A 57 13.90 14.55 -12.37
CA SER A 57 12.52 14.99 -12.62
C SER A 57 11.86 15.63 -11.39
N GLY A 58 12.44 15.44 -10.20
CA GLY A 58 11.79 15.79 -8.94
C GLY A 58 10.61 14.89 -8.57
N THR A 59 10.37 13.84 -9.37
CA THR A 59 9.33 12.83 -9.13
C THR A 59 9.99 11.55 -8.61
N VAL A 60 9.43 10.95 -7.59
CA VAL A 60 9.88 9.64 -7.10
C VAL A 60 9.23 8.57 -7.95
N ASP A 61 9.90 8.17 -9.02
CA ASP A 61 9.52 7.09 -9.94
C ASP A 61 10.07 5.73 -9.45
N PRO A 62 9.75 4.61 -10.12
CA PRO A 62 10.28 3.29 -9.74
C PRO A 62 11.80 3.22 -9.63
N ALA A 63 12.53 3.89 -10.54
CA ALA A 63 13.98 3.91 -10.52
C ALA A 63 14.52 4.66 -9.29
N THR A 64 13.90 5.79 -8.96
CA THR A 64 14.21 6.59 -7.76
C THR A 64 13.91 5.79 -6.48
N TRP A 65 12.73 5.13 -6.42
CA TRP A 65 12.38 4.26 -5.30
C TRP A 65 13.42 3.16 -5.04
N LYS A 66 13.93 2.55 -6.10
CA LYS A 66 14.94 1.47 -6.01
C LYS A 66 16.24 1.96 -5.40
N ARG A 67 16.60 3.23 -5.57
CA ARG A 67 17.85 3.84 -5.06
C ARG A 67 17.72 4.41 -3.65
N LEU A 68 16.49 4.72 -3.19
CA LEU A 68 16.30 5.23 -1.83
C LEU A 68 16.81 4.23 -0.78
N PRO A 69 17.58 4.69 0.23
CA PRO A 69 18.19 3.82 1.23
C PRO A 69 17.13 3.28 2.20
N ARG A 70 16.66 2.07 1.94
CA ARG A 70 15.67 1.41 2.80
C ARG A 70 16.33 0.74 4.02
N GLY A 71 17.59 0.35 3.90
CA GLY A 71 18.26 -0.48 4.89
C GLY A 71 17.50 -1.80 5.12
N ASN A 72 17.84 -2.50 6.18
CA ASN A 72 17.11 -3.72 6.57
C ASN A 72 15.78 -3.41 7.27
N ASN A 73 15.50 -2.13 7.55
CA ASN A 73 14.39 -1.69 8.40
C ASN A 73 13.21 -1.11 7.63
N THR A 74 13.23 -1.13 6.27
CA THR A 74 12.13 -0.58 5.48
C THR A 74 11.89 -1.45 4.26
N GLN A 75 10.91 -2.31 4.37
CA GLN A 75 10.48 -3.19 3.29
C GLN A 75 9.21 -2.64 2.64
N ILE A 76 9.10 -2.84 1.33
CA ILE A 76 7.86 -2.67 0.56
C ILE A 76 7.45 -4.07 0.15
N VAL A 77 6.24 -4.45 0.53
CA VAL A 77 5.68 -5.76 0.20
C VAL A 77 4.49 -5.55 -0.72
N ASP A 78 4.53 -6.19 -1.86
CA ASP A 78 3.48 -6.17 -2.87
C ASP A 78 2.76 -7.51 -2.88
N VAL A 79 1.44 -7.47 -2.86
CA VAL A 79 0.54 -8.62 -2.98
C VAL A 79 -0.37 -8.38 -4.16
N VAL A 80 -0.51 -9.35 -5.03
CA VAL A 80 -1.36 -9.28 -6.23
C VAL A 80 -2.35 -10.43 -6.22
N ASP A 81 -3.63 -10.08 -6.30
CA ASP A 81 -4.70 -11.04 -6.59
C ASP A 81 -4.66 -11.41 -8.07
N VAL A 82 -4.18 -12.61 -8.37
CA VAL A 82 -4.11 -13.17 -9.73
C VAL A 82 -5.30 -14.06 -10.06
N GLY A 83 -6.36 -14.01 -9.26
CA GLY A 83 -7.62 -14.71 -9.54
C GLY A 83 -8.30 -14.20 -10.83
N ASP A 84 -8.01 -12.97 -11.25
CA ASP A 84 -8.28 -12.47 -12.60
C ASP A 84 -6.95 -12.36 -13.36
N PRO A 85 -6.70 -13.24 -14.35
CA PRO A 85 -5.43 -13.29 -15.06
C PRO A 85 -5.10 -12.00 -15.82
N ASP A 86 -6.11 -11.28 -16.34
CA ASP A 86 -5.89 -10.09 -17.15
C ASP A 86 -5.39 -8.92 -16.30
N ILE A 87 -6.02 -8.67 -15.16
CA ILE A 87 -5.63 -7.60 -14.25
C ILE A 87 -4.44 -8.03 -13.38
N GLY A 88 -4.50 -9.21 -12.78
CA GLY A 88 -3.44 -9.74 -11.93
C GLY A 88 -2.13 -9.91 -12.69
N GLY A 89 -2.18 -10.52 -13.87
CA GLY A 89 -1.01 -10.69 -14.72
C GLY A 89 -0.39 -9.36 -15.17
N ALA A 90 -1.19 -8.33 -15.45
CA ALA A 90 -0.69 -6.99 -15.75
C ALA A 90 -0.01 -6.36 -14.53
N ALA A 91 -0.60 -6.47 -13.34
CA ALA A 91 -0.03 -5.95 -12.10
C ALA A 91 1.31 -6.61 -11.76
N VAL A 92 1.41 -7.93 -11.90
CA VAL A 92 2.67 -8.68 -11.68
C VAL A 92 3.76 -8.16 -12.62
N ARG A 93 3.48 -8.05 -13.93
CA ARG A 93 4.43 -7.52 -14.91
C ARG A 93 4.88 -6.09 -14.58
N ASP A 94 3.96 -5.22 -14.19
CA ASP A 94 4.26 -3.83 -13.82
C ASP A 94 5.19 -3.76 -12.61
N PHE A 95 4.95 -4.58 -11.58
CA PHE A 95 5.82 -4.62 -10.40
C PHE A 95 7.19 -5.20 -10.71
N GLN A 96 7.26 -6.27 -11.48
CA GLN A 96 8.53 -6.88 -11.91
C GLN A 96 9.35 -5.91 -12.77
N ALA A 97 8.72 -5.23 -13.73
CA ALA A 97 9.37 -4.19 -14.54
C ALA A 97 9.91 -3.05 -13.67
N ALA A 98 9.23 -2.72 -12.57
CA ALA A 98 9.67 -1.75 -11.59
C ALA A 98 10.73 -2.32 -10.60
N GLY A 99 11.18 -3.56 -10.79
CA GLY A 99 12.18 -4.25 -9.95
C GLY A 99 11.62 -4.73 -8.60
N GLY A 100 10.33 -4.93 -8.50
CA GLY A 100 9.64 -5.60 -7.39
C GLY A 100 9.56 -7.11 -7.58
N ASP A 101 9.20 -7.80 -6.50
CA ASP A 101 8.93 -9.23 -6.46
C ASP A 101 7.60 -9.44 -5.71
N PRO A 102 6.45 -9.33 -6.42
CA PRO A 102 5.14 -9.41 -5.79
C PRO A 102 4.82 -10.84 -5.32
N ILE A 103 4.04 -10.91 -4.25
CA ILE A 103 3.40 -12.14 -3.79
C ILE A 103 2.14 -12.33 -4.65
N GLU A 104 2.08 -13.42 -5.37
CA GLU A 104 0.94 -13.76 -6.21
C GLU A 104 0.00 -14.67 -5.44
N LEU A 105 -1.26 -14.28 -5.32
CA LEU A 105 -2.32 -15.06 -4.70
C LEU A 105 -3.48 -15.20 -5.68
N GLY A 106 -3.92 -16.40 -5.94
CA GLY A 106 -5.01 -16.60 -6.88
C GLY A 106 -5.76 -17.89 -6.66
N LEU A 107 -7.08 -17.84 -6.88
CA LEU A 107 -7.99 -18.97 -6.89
C LEU A 107 -7.88 -19.87 -5.64
N MET A 108 -7.77 -19.26 -4.45
CA MET A 108 -7.68 -20.01 -3.20
C MET A 108 -8.69 -19.51 -2.16
N CYS A 109 -9.37 -20.43 -1.49
CA CYS A 109 -10.39 -20.12 -0.48
C CYS A 109 -9.82 -19.45 0.78
N ASN A 110 -8.55 -19.71 1.12
CA ASN A 110 -7.89 -19.17 2.31
C ASN A 110 -6.91 -18.04 1.97
N GLY A 111 -7.14 -17.27 0.92
CA GLY A 111 -6.22 -16.27 0.40
C GLY A 111 -5.80 -15.23 1.43
N VAL A 112 -6.70 -14.79 2.31
CA VAL A 112 -6.36 -13.85 3.40
C VAL A 112 -5.37 -14.46 4.38
N GLY A 113 -5.58 -15.72 4.80
CA GLY A 113 -4.65 -16.44 5.66
C GLY A 113 -3.29 -16.65 5.00
N GLN A 114 -3.29 -17.03 3.72
CA GLN A 114 -2.07 -17.20 2.93
C GLN A 114 -1.32 -15.88 2.75
N MET A 115 -2.03 -14.78 2.49
CA MET A 115 -1.44 -13.45 2.44
C MET A 115 -0.70 -13.11 3.74
N VAL A 116 -1.39 -13.26 4.88
CA VAL A 116 -0.79 -12.95 6.20
C VAL A 116 0.44 -13.81 6.45
N THR A 117 0.37 -15.10 6.16
CA THR A 117 1.50 -16.04 6.34
C THR A 117 2.69 -15.64 5.46
N THR A 118 2.45 -15.41 4.17
CA THR A 118 3.52 -15.12 3.21
C THR A 118 4.14 -13.73 3.46
N VAL A 119 3.32 -12.71 3.72
CA VAL A 119 3.81 -11.37 4.09
C VAL A 119 4.61 -11.43 5.39
N SER A 120 4.14 -12.18 6.39
CA SER A 120 4.85 -12.35 7.67
C SER A 120 6.18 -13.09 7.53
N GLY A 121 6.29 -14.01 6.61
CA GLY A 121 7.55 -14.68 6.28
C GLY A 121 8.52 -13.77 5.52
N ARG A 122 8.02 -12.83 4.73
CA ARG A 122 8.81 -11.92 3.91
C ARG A 122 9.26 -10.66 4.68
N ALA A 123 8.41 -10.13 5.55
CA ALA A 123 8.68 -8.93 6.33
C ALA A 123 9.15 -9.25 7.75
N ALA A 124 10.34 -8.77 8.12
CA ALA A 124 10.79 -8.83 9.51
C ALA A 124 9.89 -7.98 10.42
N ALA A 125 9.94 -8.22 11.72
CA ALA A 125 9.20 -7.40 12.67
C ALA A 125 9.58 -5.92 12.55
N HIS A 126 8.57 -5.05 12.55
CA HIS A 126 8.72 -3.59 12.47
C HIS A 126 9.51 -3.07 11.27
N SER A 127 9.53 -3.82 10.15
CA SER A 127 10.27 -3.43 8.95
C SER A 127 9.38 -3.03 7.76
N MET A 128 8.10 -3.37 7.76
CA MET A 128 7.22 -3.11 6.62
C MET A 128 6.79 -1.63 6.59
N GLY A 129 7.46 -0.84 5.73
CA GLY A 129 7.12 0.57 5.51
C GLY A 129 5.92 0.77 4.59
N LEU A 130 5.66 -0.19 3.70
CA LEU A 130 4.49 -0.15 2.83
C LEU A 130 4.04 -1.57 2.46
N LEU A 131 2.78 -1.86 2.71
CA LEU A 131 2.07 -3.01 2.16
C LEU A 131 1.15 -2.53 1.04
N ARG A 132 1.28 -3.10 -0.18
CA ARG A 132 0.33 -2.84 -1.26
C ARG A 132 -0.37 -4.12 -1.65
N ILE A 133 -1.68 -4.04 -1.74
CA ILE A 133 -2.53 -5.14 -2.20
C ILE A 133 -3.21 -4.67 -3.48
N ILE A 134 -3.00 -5.38 -4.57
CA ILE A 134 -3.66 -5.14 -5.84
C ILE A 134 -4.66 -6.25 -6.07
N GLY A 135 -5.90 -5.87 -6.23
CA GLY A 135 -7.01 -6.76 -6.49
C GLY A 135 -8.24 -5.95 -6.87
N HIS A 136 -9.33 -6.62 -7.12
CA HIS A 136 -10.58 -5.94 -7.42
C HIS A 136 -11.16 -5.22 -6.19
N GLY A 137 -11.90 -4.14 -6.48
CA GLY A 137 -12.77 -3.47 -5.55
C GLY A 137 -14.17 -3.43 -6.15
N ASN A 138 -15.07 -4.28 -5.73
CA ASN A 138 -16.42 -4.28 -6.27
C ASN A 138 -17.27 -3.20 -5.61
N LEU A 139 -17.50 -2.09 -6.35
CA LEU A 139 -18.40 -0.97 -5.98
C LEU A 139 -18.31 -0.57 -4.49
N GLY A 140 -17.12 -0.66 -3.90
CA GLY A 140 -16.90 -0.34 -2.49
C GLY A 140 -17.44 -1.38 -1.51
N ARG A 141 -17.54 -2.66 -1.89
CA ARG A 141 -17.98 -3.73 -0.99
C ARG A 141 -16.84 -4.57 -0.45
N TRP A 142 -15.89 -4.98 -1.31
CA TRP A 142 -14.88 -5.98 -1.01
C TRP A 142 -13.48 -5.55 -1.45
N LEU A 143 -12.49 -5.92 -0.65
CA LEU A 143 -11.09 -5.88 -1.01
C LEU A 143 -10.69 -7.32 -1.37
N THR A 144 -10.55 -7.65 -2.65
CA THR A 144 -10.17 -9.01 -3.04
C THR A 144 -8.69 -9.26 -2.78
N VAL A 145 -8.37 -10.50 -2.46
CA VAL A 145 -7.00 -10.94 -2.13
C VAL A 145 -6.57 -12.10 -3.03
N SER A 146 -7.51 -12.99 -3.39
CA SER A 146 -7.18 -14.20 -4.14
C SER A 146 -8.33 -14.74 -5.01
N VAL A 147 -9.41 -13.99 -5.19
CA VAL A 147 -10.61 -14.48 -5.87
C VAL A 147 -10.89 -13.82 -7.21
N GLY A 148 -10.15 -12.78 -7.55
CA GLY A 148 -10.43 -11.95 -8.71
C GLY A 148 -11.67 -11.07 -8.53
N ASP A 149 -12.34 -10.71 -9.62
CA ASP A 149 -13.55 -9.89 -9.56
C ASP A 149 -14.74 -10.71 -9.03
N VAL A 150 -15.31 -10.27 -7.92
CA VAL A 150 -16.52 -10.86 -7.33
C VAL A 150 -17.73 -10.11 -7.86
N VAL A 151 -18.37 -10.69 -8.87
CA VAL A 151 -19.57 -10.13 -9.52
C VAL A 151 -20.85 -10.56 -8.80
N ASP A 152 -21.97 -9.85 -9.06
CA ASP A 152 -23.27 -10.17 -8.41
C ASP A 152 -23.79 -11.58 -8.79
N SER A 153 -23.41 -12.09 -9.95
CA SER A 153 -23.77 -13.44 -10.41
C SER A 153 -22.51 -14.22 -10.80
N PRO A 154 -21.67 -14.59 -9.83
CA PRO A 154 -20.40 -15.24 -10.12
C PRO A 154 -20.59 -16.66 -10.66
N PRO A 155 -19.65 -17.16 -11.50
CA PRO A 155 -19.64 -18.56 -11.92
C PRO A 155 -19.50 -19.50 -10.71
N ALA A 156 -19.83 -20.76 -10.90
CA ALA A 156 -19.89 -21.74 -9.81
C ALA A 156 -18.58 -21.85 -9.01
N TRP A 157 -17.43 -21.86 -9.69
CA TRP A 157 -16.11 -21.94 -9.04
C TRP A 157 -15.83 -20.71 -8.15
N GLN A 158 -16.23 -19.52 -8.60
CA GLN A 158 -16.05 -18.30 -7.81
C GLN A 158 -16.98 -18.26 -6.61
N LYS A 159 -18.21 -18.80 -6.74
CA LYS A 159 -19.13 -18.96 -5.60
C LYS A 159 -18.54 -19.85 -4.52
N VAL A 160 -17.88 -20.95 -4.91
CA VAL A 160 -17.19 -21.83 -3.95
C VAL A 160 -16.06 -21.09 -3.25
N LEU A 161 -15.19 -20.38 -3.98
CA LEU A 161 -14.10 -19.61 -3.39
C LEU A 161 -14.61 -18.50 -2.46
N ALA A 162 -15.66 -17.79 -2.87
CA ALA A 162 -16.24 -16.70 -2.09
C ALA A 162 -17.07 -17.20 -0.90
N SER A 163 -17.62 -18.42 -0.93
CA SER A 163 -18.45 -18.96 0.15
C SER A 163 -17.68 -19.16 1.45
N GLU A 164 -16.37 -19.40 1.37
CA GLU A 164 -15.50 -19.55 2.53
C GLU A 164 -15.19 -18.23 3.25
N ASP A 165 -15.62 -17.08 2.69
CA ASP A 165 -15.40 -15.72 3.23
C ASP A 165 -13.91 -15.38 3.53
N HIS A 166 -12.95 -16.16 3.01
CA HIS A 166 -11.52 -16.03 3.34
C HIS A 166 -10.64 -15.62 2.15
N SER A 167 -11.24 -15.35 1.00
CA SER A 167 -10.55 -14.94 -0.24
C SER A 167 -10.62 -13.42 -0.48
N TYR A 168 -11.41 -12.72 0.30
CA TYR A 168 -11.60 -11.27 0.28
C TYR A 168 -11.88 -10.72 1.69
N VAL A 169 -11.75 -9.41 1.88
CA VAL A 169 -12.11 -8.73 3.13
C VAL A 169 -13.25 -7.75 2.86
N SER A 170 -14.30 -7.87 3.64
CA SER A 170 -15.50 -7.00 3.59
C SER A 170 -15.90 -6.54 4.98
N ALA A 171 -16.83 -5.59 5.06
CA ALA A 171 -17.39 -5.20 6.35
C ALA A 171 -18.16 -6.34 7.04
N ASP A 172 -18.68 -7.30 6.26
CA ASP A 172 -19.53 -8.37 6.75
C ASP A 172 -18.71 -9.57 7.29
N ASN A 173 -17.49 -9.83 6.73
CA ASN A 173 -16.63 -10.92 7.20
C ASN A 173 -15.44 -10.46 8.06
N PHE A 174 -15.26 -9.15 8.24
CA PHE A 174 -14.10 -8.60 8.95
C PHE A 174 -13.90 -9.24 10.33
N GLU A 175 -14.95 -9.39 11.13
CA GLU A 175 -14.82 -9.90 12.51
C GLU A 175 -14.32 -11.36 12.52
N LYS A 176 -14.69 -12.17 11.52
CA LYS A 176 -14.18 -13.54 11.35
C LYS A 176 -12.69 -13.56 11.01
N LEU A 177 -12.22 -12.57 10.27
CA LEU A 177 -10.84 -12.46 9.77
C LEU A 177 -9.91 -11.63 10.67
N ALA A 178 -10.46 -10.90 11.64
CA ALA A 178 -9.70 -9.92 12.43
C ALA A 178 -8.49 -10.55 13.14
N SER A 179 -8.63 -11.74 13.72
CA SER A 179 -7.53 -12.43 14.40
C SER A 179 -6.40 -12.81 13.43
N VAL A 180 -6.74 -13.25 12.23
CA VAL A 180 -5.77 -13.60 11.18
C VAL A 180 -5.08 -12.33 10.69
N LEU A 181 -5.84 -11.30 10.32
CA LEU A 181 -5.33 -10.02 9.83
C LEU A 181 -4.44 -9.31 10.86
N ALA A 182 -4.71 -9.47 12.16
CA ALA A 182 -3.88 -8.93 13.23
C ALA A 182 -2.42 -9.43 13.18
N GLY A 183 -2.16 -10.58 12.57
CA GLY A 183 -0.82 -11.12 12.35
C GLY A 183 0.11 -10.21 11.55
N LEU A 184 -0.43 -9.26 10.76
CA LEU A 184 0.37 -8.27 10.05
C LEU A 184 0.83 -7.10 10.93
N LYS A 185 0.13 -6.80 12.03
CA LYS A 185 0.44 -5.65 12.89
C LYS A 185 1.92 -5.58 13.32
N PRO A 186 2.54 -6.65 13.83
CA PRO A 186 3.93 -6.60 14.28
C PRO A 186 4.94 -6.47 13.13
N ARG A 187 4.50 -6.58 11.87
CA ARG A 187 5.37 -6.44 10.70
C ARG A 187 5.54 -4.99 10.26
N PHE A 188 4.53 -4.16 10.48
CA PHE A 188 4.60 -2.75 10.12
C PHE A 188 5.67 -2.00 10.91
N ALA A 189 6.45 -1.19 10.19
CA ALA A 189 7.28 -0.16 10.81
C ALA A 189 6.37 0.89 11.48
N PRO A 190 6.84 1.64 12.48
CA PRO A 190 6.04 2.70 13.11
C PRO A 190 5.45 3.70 12.11
N TYR A 191 6.19 3.99 11.03
CA TYR A 191 5.80 4.86 9.90
C TYR A 191 5.21 4.07 8.74
N GLY A 192 4.86 2.82 8.93
CA GLY A 192 4.29 1.96 7.90
C GLY A 192 2.89 2.40 7.47
N SER A 193 2.48 1.96 6.30
CA SER A 193 1.13 2.16 5.76
C SER A 193 0.72 1.00 4.87
N ALA A 194 -0.58 0.88 4.63
CA ALA A 194 -1.13 -0.07 3.68
C ALA A 194 -1.91 0.64 2.57
N GLU A 195 -1.92 0.07 1.38
CA GLU A 195 -2.65 0.55 0.21
C GLU A 195 -3.36 -0.60 -0.47
N HIS A 196 -4.59 -0.36 -0.94
CA HIS A 196 -5.28 -1.31 -1.79
C HIS A 196 -5.68 -0.65 -3.11
N GLY A 197 -5.22 -1.24 -4.22
CA GLY A 197 -5.39 -0.72 -5.57
C GLY A 197 -6.72 -1.07 -6.24
N GLY A 198 -7.70 -1.59 -5.50
CA GLY A 198 -9.02 -1.92 -6.04
C GLY A 198 -9.86 -0.69 -6.41
N CYS A 199 -10.75 -0.87 -7.39
CA CYS A 199 -11.60 0.18 -7.92
C CYS A 199 -12.64 0.68 -6.89
N SER A 200 -12.83 1.99 -6.82
CA SER A 200 -13.94 2.67 -6.11
C SER A 200 -14.10 2.32 -4.62
N LEU A 201 -13.08 1.73 -3.99
CA LEU A 201 -13.14 1.28 -2.59
C LEU A 201 -13.44 2.42 -1.61
N GLY A 202 -12.89 3.61 -1.85
CA GLY A 202 -13.11 4.79 -1.01
C GLY A 202 -14.44 5.52 -1.26
N SER A 203 -15.28 5.04 -2.18
CA SER A 203 -16.50 5.75 -2.59
C SER A 203 -17.67 5.63 -1.59
N ARG A 204 -17.72 4.56 -0.82
CA ARG A 204 -18.87 4.25 0.07
C ARG A 204 -18.49 4.23 1.55
N GLU A 205 -19.42 4.69 2.41
CA GLU A 205 -19.19 4.76 3.86
C GLU A 205 -19.00 3.37 4.49
N LYS A 206 -19.72 2.35 4.02
CA LYS A 206 -19.53 0.97 4.52
C LYS A 206 -18.08 0.49 4.36
N THR A 207 -17.45 0.75 3.20
CA THR A 207 -16.04 0.41 2.97
C THR A 207 -15.10 1.32 3.75
N ARG A 208 -15.40 2.62 3.85
CA ARG A 208 -14.62 3.53 4.71
C ARG A 208 -14.62 3.07 6.18
N GLY A 209 -15.75 2.55 6.66
CA GLY A 209 -15.86 1.92 7.98
C GLY A 209 -14.93 0.70 8.12
N LEU A 210 -14.89 -0.17 7.12
CA LEU A 210 -13.95 -1.29 7.07
C LEU A 210 -12.49 -0.82 7.10
N LEU A 211 -12.14 0.21 6.31
CA LEU A 211 -10.78 0.75 6.28
C LEU A 211 -10.35 1.34 7.63
N ARG A 212 -11.27 1.98 8.36
CA ARG A 212 -11.02 2.45 9.73
C ARG A 212 -10.75 1.27 10.69
N LYS A 213 -11.51 0.17 10.56
CA LYS A 213 -11.25 -1.06 11.34
C LYS A 213 -9.87 -1.64 11.03
N LEU A 214 -9.49 -1.74 9.75
CA LEU A 214 -8.16 -2.20 9.35
C LEU A 214 -7.05 -1.27 9.86
N ALA A 215 -7.23 0.05 9.74
CA ALA A 215 -6.25 1.02 10.24
C ALA A 215 -6.04 0.90 11.75
N ASN A 216 -7.12 0.70 12.51
CA ASN A 216 -7.02 0.47 13.96
C ASN A 216 -6.38 -0.87 14.29
N LEU A 217 -6.76 -1.94 13.57
CA LEU A 217 -6.22 -3.28 13.79
C LEU A 217 -4.70 -3.33 13.57
N TRP A 218 -4.24 -2.74 12.47
CA TRP A 218 -2.81 -2.71 12.11
C TRP A 218 -2.03 -1.57 12.76
N ASN A 219 -2.73 -0.58 13.30
CA ASN A 219 -2.19 0.67 13.84
C ASN A 219 -1.36 1.47 12.81
N VAL A 220 -1.78 1.44 11.54
CA VAL A 220 -1.17 2.18 10.42
C VAL A 220 -2.25 2.74 9.50
N PRO A 221 -1.96 3.80 8.73
CA PRO A 221 -2.91 4.31 7.72
C PRO A 221 -3.20 3.27 6.64
N VAL A 222 -4.45 3.24 6.17
CA VAL A 222 -4.90 2.43 5.04
C VAL A 222 -5.51 3.32 3.98
N THR A 223 -4.94 3.30 2.76
CA THR A 223 -5.31 4.17 1.64
C THR A 223 -5.91 3.37 0.49
N VAL A 224 -6.96 3.90 -0.12
CA VAL A 224 -7.62 3.35 -1.32
C VAL A 224 -8.05 4.46 -2.29
N GLY A 225 -8.27 4.10 -3.56
CA GLY A 225 -8.84 5.00 -4.55
C GLY A 225 -10.35 5.21 -4.37
N ILE A 226 -10.85 6.42 -4.66
CA ILE A 226 -12.29 6.75 -4.65
C ILE A 226 -12.94 6.39 -5.99
N HIS A 227 -12.20 6.46 -7.08
CA HIS A 227 -12.65 6.17 -8.44
C HIS A 227 -12.12 4.83 -8.96
N VAL A 228 -12.52 4.48 -10.19
CA VAL A 228 -11.98 3.34 -10.92
C VAL A 228 -10.47 3.51 -11.10
N GLN A 229 -9.73 2.45 -10.88
CA GLN A 229 -8.27 2.44 -10.99
C GLN A 229 -7.86 1.80 -12.31
N TYR A 230 -7.01 2.48 -13.08
CA TYR A 230 -6.51 2.04 -14.39
C TYR A 230 -5.01 1.76 -14.39
N SER A 231 -4.35 1.91 -13.24
CA SER A 231 -2.92 1.71 -13.10
C SER A 231 -2.63 0.96 -11.82
N ASN A 232 -1.67 0.06 -11.90
CA ASN A 232 -1.17 -0.67 -10.74
C ASN A 232 -0.05 0.09 -9.99
N LEU A 233 0.44 1.18 -10.58
CA LEU A 233 1.60 1.93 -10.06
C LEU A 233 1.23 3.28 -9.42
N HIS A 234 -0.01 3.75 -9.54
CA HIS A 234 -0.49 4.98 -8.90
C HIS A 234 -2.01 4.99 -8.78
N PHE A 235 -2.53 5.75 -7.83
CA PHE A 235 -3.97 5.99 -7.76
C PHE A 235 -4.40 6.97 -8.86
N ASN A 236 -5.49 6.62 -9.55
CA ASN A 236 -6.15 7.49 -10.51
C ASN A 236 -7.18 8.35 -9.78
N GLY A 237 -6.86 9.62 -9.61
CA GLY A 237 -7.73 10.58 -8.94
C GLY A 237 -7.60 10.59 -7.41
N PRO A 238 -8.62 11.10 -6.70
CA PRO A 238 -8.58 11.27 -5.26
C PRO A 238 -8.59 9.92 -4.52
N THR A 239 -8.02 9.95 -3.32
CA THR A 239 -7.95 8.80 -2.41
C THR A 239 -8.71 9.06 -1.12
N PHE A 240 -9.10 7.99 -0.45
CA PHE A 240 -9.51 7.99 0.94
C PHE A 240 -8.46 7.29 1.78
N THR A 241 -8.02 7.91 2.87
CA THR A 241 -7.10 7.31 3.83
C THR A 241 -7.77 7.25 5.20
N ALA A 242 -7.87 6.06 5.75
CA ALA A 242 -8.24 5.85 7.14
C ALA A 242 -6.97 5.86 8.00
N PHE A 243 -6.97 6.65 9.07
CA PHE A 243 -5.88 6.70 10.04
C PHE A 243 -6.27 5.97 11.32
N PRO A 244 -5.31 5.40 12.06
CA PRO A 244 -5.57 4.83 13.38
C PRO A 244 -6.25 5.84 14.31
N ASN A 245 -7.15 5.36 15.15
CA ASN A 245 -7.86 6.17 16.15
C ASN A 245 -8.56 7.41 15.58
N SER A 246 -9.09 7.31 14.35
CA SER A 246 -9.73 8.42 13.63
C SER A 246 -8.83 9.67 13.49
N GLY A 247 -7.52 9.46 13.48
CA GLY A 247 -6.53 10.51 13.30
C GLY A 247 -6.52 11.12 11.89
N THR A 248 -5.55 12.01 11.67
CA THR A 248 -5.29 12.67 10.38
C THR A 248 -3.84 12.43 9.95
N LEU A 249 -3.51 12.75 8.70
CA LEU A 249 -2.12 12.72 8.23
C LEU A 249 -1.21 13.56 9.13
N GLU A 250 -1.69 14.72 9.58
CA GLU A 250 -0.92 15.62 10.42
C GLU A 250 -0.67 15.02 11.81
N SER A 251 -1.71 14.54 12.50
CA SER A 251 -1.57 13.94 13.83
C SER A 251 -0.73 12.67 13.79
N TRP A 252 -0.91 11.83 12.75
CA TRP A 252 -0.14 10.61 12.58
C TRP A 252 1.33 10.91 12.26
N SER A 253 1.63 11.83 11.35
CA SER A 253 3.00 12.14 10.96
C SER A 253 3.78 12.90 12.05
N GLN A 254 3.08 13.57 12.97
CA GLN A 254 3.70 14.36 14.04
C GLN A 254 4.65 13.52 14.90
N GLN A 255 4.34 12.25 15.13
CA GLN A 255 5.17 11.32 15.91
C GLN A 255 6.54 11.02 15.26
N PHE A 256 6.72 11.33 13.97
CA PHE A 256 7.95 11.07 13.22
C PHE A 256 8.82 12.32 12.98
N ARG A 257 8.38 13.50 13.42
CA ARG A 257 9.08 14.77 13.13
C ARG A 257 10.44 14.89 13.81
N THR A 258 10.62 14.21 14.94
CA THR A 258 11.83 14.26 15.77
C THR A 258 12.51 12.90 15.87
N ALA A 259 11.96 11.87 15.27
CA ALA A 259 12.52 10.54 15.37
C ALA A 259 13.76 10.39 14.45
N SER A 260 14.86 9.96 15.02
CA SER A 260 16.03 9.48 14.28
C SER A 260 15.73 8.04 13.86
N PHE A 261 15.46 7.80 12.58
CA PHE A 261 15.18 6.47 12.02
C PHE A 261 16.42 5.88 11.36
#